data_42a64df8db59289ce7fe727b9e2b1170
#
_entry.id   42a64df8db59289ce7fe727b9e2b1170
#
_cell.length_a   1.000
_cell.length_b   1.000
_cell.length_c   1.000
_cell.angle_alpha   90.00
_cell.angle_beta   90.00
_cell.angle_gamma   90.00
#
_symmetry.space_group_name_H-M   'P 1'
#
loop_
_entity.id
_entity.type
_entity.pdbx_description
1 polymer ?
#
loop_
_entity_poly.entity_id
_entity_poly.type
_entity_poly.pdbx_seq_one_letter_code
_entity_poly.pdbx_strand_id
1 'polypeptide(L)'
;MRKLAEAIRNIFSTPDLRNRVLFTLALLGVYRLGGHIPTPGINTNLLESLFQQGRGSVLGLIDLFSGGNLRRLTIFALGIMPYITASIILQLMVVVWPYLERLQKEGELGRRKITQYTRYLTIVLSAFQSFTIALTLQGQNMGGQMLVYHPGPRFILMTMLTLTTGSAFIMWLGEQISERGIGNGMSLIIFAGIVVGLPNAVQDLVVKARTQQWGGFTTLALLSLVVLMVGVVAFIVFVEGGQRRIPVQYAKRVMGRKVMGGQMTYLPLRVNSGGVIPPIFASSLLTFPQTLGLFFSKKSPFFAKFANQIRWGEPLYTVIYVTLIIFFAFFYVGIIFNPTELADNMRKYGGFVPGIRPGRNTSEHINRILTRLTFVGGVYLAIVCLLPEWMISGIHLQHLPVWLGGNWFDQHMWRFVLDGLNVQFYFGGTSLLIVVGVAMDTVQQLEAQLVMRNYDGFVRKGRVRGRRN
;
A
#
# COMPACT_ATOMS: atom_id res chain seq x y z
N MET A 1 21.89 11.13 14.24
CA MET A 1 22.84 10.20 13.57
C MET A 1 23.45 9.16 14.51
N ARG A 2 24.02 9.50 15.68
CA ARG A 2 24.57 8.50 16.62
C ARG A 2 23.58 7.41 17.07
N LYS A 3 22.36 7.78 17.45
CA LYS A 3 21.32 6.80 17.85
C LYS A 3 20.95 5.80 16.74
N LEU A 4 20.93 6.26 15.50
CA LEU A 4 20.62 5.42 14.34
C LEU A 4 21.77 4.45 14.01
N ALA A 5 23.03 4.91 14.11
CA ALA A 5 24.20 4.06 13.97
C ALA A 5 24.29 3.00 15.08
N GLU A 6 23.94 3.37 16.33
CA GLU A 6 23.86 2.43 17.45
C GLU A 6 22.74 1.42 17.26
N ALA A 7 21.56 1.83 16.79
CA ALA A 7 20.46 0.92 16.47
C ALA A 7 20.84 -0.08 15.39
N ILE A 8 21.45 0.38 14.29
CA ILE A 8 21.95 -0.50 13.22
C ILE A 8 23.00 -1.47 13.75
N ARG A 9 23.97 -0.99 14.52
CA ARG A 9 24.99 -1.86 15.13
C ARG A 9 24.37 -2.92 16.02
N ASN A 10 23.36 -2.57 16.82
CA ASN A 10 22.65 -3.48 17.72
C ASN A 10 21.82 -4.53 16.94
N ILE A 11 21.24 -4.17 15.79
CA ILE A 11 20.56 -5.11 14.90
C ILE A 11 21.52 -6.18 14.39
N PHE A 12 22.70 -5.77 13.91
CA PHE A 12 23.69 -6.72 13.40
C PHE A 12 24.45 -7.51 14.48
N SER A 13 24.52 -7.00 15.72
CA SER A 13 25.13 -7.71 16.83
C SER A 13 24.23 -8.85 17.38
N THR A 14 22.93 -8.84 17.10
CA THR A 14 21.97 -9.84 17.56
C THR A 14 21.75 -10.90 16.48
N PRO A 15 22.23 -12.18 16.67
CA PRO A 15 22.25 -13.18 15.59
C PRO A 15 20.89 -13.50 15.00
N ASP A 16 19.83 -13.62 15.81
CA ASP A 16 18.50 -13.90 15.30
C ASP A 16 17.92 -12.76 14.47
N LEU A 17 18.08 -11.50 14.93
CA LEU A 17 17.55 -10.34 14.21
C LEU A 17 18.32 -10.14 12.90
N ARG A 18 19.65 -10.33 12.95
CA ARG A 18 20.51 -10.34 11.75
C ARG A 18 20.03 -11.38 10.75
N ASN A 19 19.78 -12.62 11.19
CA ASN A 19 19.32 -13.69 10.30
C ASN A 19 17.95 -13.38 9.68
N ARG A 20 17.02 -12.79 10.40
CA ARG A 20 15.71 -12.35 9.88
C ARG A 20 15.86 -11.22 8.86
N VAL A 21 16.72 -10.23 9.13
CA VAL A 21 17.03 -9.14 8.17
C VAL A 21 17.65 -9.70 6.91
N LEU A 22 18.68 -10.53 7.04
CA LEU A 22 19.37 -11.14 5.90
C LEU A 22 18.43 -12.03 5.08
N PHE A 23 17.57 -12.81 5.73
CA PHE A 23 16.54 -13.61 5.08
C PHE A 23 15.58 -12.74 4.26
N THR A 24 15.08 -11.65 4.86
CA THR A 24 14.20 -10.69 4.16
C THR A 24 14.89 -10.09 2.94
N LEU A 25 16.12 -9.62 3.09
CA LEU A 25 16.91 -9.06 1.99
C LEU A 25 17.19 -10.09 0.89
N ALA A 26 17.50 -11.34 1.27
CA ALA A 26 17.71 -12.42 0.30
C ALA A 26 16.46 -12.71 -0.53
N LEU A 27 15.27 -12.78 0.10
CA LEU A 27 14.02 -13.01 -0.62
C LEU A 27 13.61 -11.81 -1.49
N LEU A 28 13.87 -10.57 -1.05
CA LEU A 28 13.70 -9.39 -1.89
C LEU A 28 14.67 -9.40 -3.08
N GLY A 29 15.90 -9.92 -2.89
CA GLY A 29 16.85 -10.16 -3.98
C GLY A 29 16.33 -11.18 -5.00
N VAL A 30 15.73 -12.29 -4.55
CA VAL A 30 15.09 -13.29 -5.42
C VAL A 30 13.94 -12.67 -6.21
N TYR A 31 13.07 -11.88 -5.55
CA TYR A 31 12.03 -11.12 -6.23
C TYR A 31 12.62 -10.22 -7.32
N ARG A 32 13.71 -9.54 -7.04
CA ARG A 32 14.36 -8.66 -8.01
C ARG A 32 14.95 -9.41 -9.19
N LEU A 33 15.62 -10.54 -8.96
CA LEU A 33 16.16 -11.39 -10.03
C LEU A 33 15.08 -11.88 -10.98
N GLY A 34 13.94 -12.38 -10.45
CA GLY A 34 12.83 -12.81 -11.27
C GLY A 34 12.18 -11.70 -12.11
N GLY A 35 12.27 -10.44 -11.62
CA GLY A 35 11.84 -9.26 -12.40
C GLY A 35 12.71 -8.94 -13.63
N HIS A 36 13.77 -9.68 -13.89
CA HIS A 36 14.59 -9.53 -15.11
C HIS A 36 14.39 -10.67 -16.12
N ILE A 37 13.59 -11.68 -15.78
CA ILE A 37 13.32 -12.83 -16.66
C ILE A 37 12.07 -12.52 -17.49
N PRO A 38 12.19 -12.23 -18.80
CA PRO A 38 11.03 -11.91 -19.64
C PRO A 38 10.20 -13.16 -19.94
N THR A 39 8.90 -12.97 -20.16
CA THR A 39 8.01 -14.01 -20.65
C THR A 39 8.37 -14.39 -22.09
N PRO A 40 8.46 -15.69 -22.44
CA PRO A 40 8.85 -16.09 -23.78
C PRO A 40 7.80 -15.71 -24.84
N GLY A 41 8.27 -15.38 -26.04
CA GLY A 41 7.40 -15.10 -27.20
C GLY A 41 7.03 -13.63 -27.41
N ILE A 42 7.65 -12.69 -26.69
CA ILE A 42 7.37 -11.24 -26.78
C ILE A 42 8.64 -10.45 -27.12
N ASN A 43 8.45 -9.41 -27.94
CA ASN A 43 9.49 -8.44 -28.20
C ASN A 43 9.47 -7.35 -27.09
N THR A 44 10.39 -7.50 -26.15
CA THR A 44 10.48 -6.62 -24.96
C THR A 44 10.82 -5.17 -25.33
N ASN A 45 11.59 -4.92 -26.40
CA ASN A 45 11.98 -3.59 -26.82
C ASN A 45 10.79 -2.80 -27.38
N LEU A 46 9.95 -3.45 -28.18
CA LEU A 46 8.70 -2.84 -28.70
C LEU A 46 7.71 -2.59 -27.57
N LEU A 47 7.62 -3.49 -26.61
CA LEU A 47 6.75 -3.33 -25.47
C LEU A 47 7.20 -2.14 -24.60
N GLU A 48 8.49 -1.99 -24.34
CA GLU A 48 9.03 -0.85 -23.58
C GLU A 48 8.76 0.49 -24.26
N SER A 49 8.83 0.56 -25.60
CA SER A 49 8.48 1.76 -26.36
C SER A 49 6.99 2.11 -26.27
N LEU A 50 6.09 1.11 -26.26
CA LEU A 50 4.66 1.28 -26.01
C LEU A 50 4.37 1.91 -24.65
N PHE A 51 5.02 1.41 -23.62
CA PHE A 51 4.86 1.95 -22.26
C PHE A 51 5.44 3.37 -22.13
N GLN A 52 6.49 3.70 -22.87
CA GLN A 52 7.03 5.06 -22.90
C GLN A 52 6.07 6.07 -23.56
N GLN A 53 5.38 5.69 -24.64
CA GLN A 53 4.36 6.53 -25.28
C GLN A 53 3.07 6.62 -24.47
N GLY A 54 2.71 5.55 -23.76
CA GLY A 54 1.52 5.45 -22.91
C GLY A 54 1.76 5.82 -21.44
N ARG A 55 2.81 6.55 -21.11
CA ARG A 55 3.04 7.05 -19.74
C ARG A 55 1.86 7.90 -19.31
N GLY A 56 1.18 7.53 -18.22
CA GLY A 56 -0.10 8.12 -17.77
C GLY A 56 -1.33 7.29 -18.11
N SER A 57 -1.16 6.12 -18.75
CA SER A 57 -2.24 5.15 -18.94
C SER A 57 -2.38 4.23 -17.72
N VAL A 58 -3.50 3.50 -17.67
CA VAL A 58 -3.78 2.45 -16.65
C VAL A 58 -2.63 1.45 -16.55
N LEU A 59 -2.03 1.08 -17.68
CA LEU A 59 -0.89 0.17 -17.74
C LEU A 59 0.33 0.74 -17.01
N GLY A 60 0.56 2.06 -17.07
CA GLY A 60 1.63 2.72 -16.33
C GLY A 60 1.46 2.65 -14.81
N LEU A 61 0.21 2.74 -14.31
CA LEU A 61 -0.07 2.55 -12.87
C LEU A 61 0.19 1.12 -12.41
N ILE A 62 -0.27 0.14 -13.18
CA ILE A 62 -0.03 -1.28 -12.88
C ILE A 62 1.49 -1.55 -12.90
N ASP A 63 2.22 -0.97 -13.84
CA ASP A 63 3.67 -1.10 -13.94
C ASP A 63 4.39 -0.49 -12.73
N LEU A 64 3.89 0.62 -12.19
CA LEU A 64 4.41 1.24 -10.98
C LEU A 64 4.33 0.28 -9.77
N PHE A 65 3.18 -0.36 -9.55
CA PHE A 65 3.00 -1.33 -8.47
C PHE A 65 3.75 -2.64 -8.71
N SER A 66 3.98 -3.02 -9.97
CA SER A 66 4.78 -4.19 -10.31
C SER A 66 6.30 -3.92 -10.27
N GLY A 67 6.71 -2.65 -10.07
CA GLY A 67 8.12 -2.27 -10.03
C GLY A 67 8.81 -2.28 -11.39
N GLY A 68 8.08 -1.94 -12.46
CA GLY A 68 8.59 -1.92 -13.83
C GLY A 68 8.61 -3.30 -14.51
N ASN A 69 8.00 -4.30 -13.89
CA ASN A 69 7.98 -5.67 -14.40
C ASN A 69 7.00 -5.84 -15.57
N LEU A 70 5.92 -5.03 -15.63
CA LEU A 70 4.92 -5.13 -16.68
C LEU A 70 5.42 -4.58 -18.01
N ARG A 71 6.18 -3.48 -18.03
CA ARG A 71 6.75 -2.91 -19.25
C ARG A 71 7.73 -3.83 -19.96
N ARG A 72 8.33 -4.79 -19.25
CA ARG A 72 9.21 -5.82 -19.80
C ARG A 72 8.51 -7.16 -19.95
N LEU A 73 7.27 -7.26 -19.54
CA LEU A 73 6.46 -8.47 -19.38
C LEU A 73 7.29 -9.63 -18.79
N THR A 74 7.85 -9.39 -17.62
CA THR A 74 8.60 -10.42 -16.90
C THR A 74 7.67 -11.46 -16.30
N ILE A 75 8.20 -12.56 -15.78
CA ILE A 75 7.41 -13.56 -15.07
C ILE A 75 6.63 -12.97 -13.88
N PHE A 76 7.07 -11.83 -13.36
CA PHE A 76 6.44 -11.09 -12.27
C PHE A 76 5.64 -9.86 -12.73
N ALA A 77 5.23 -9.82 -13.99
CA ALA A 77 4.54 -8.67 -14.58
C ALA A 77 3.25 -8.27 -13.84
N LEU A 78 2.45 -9.23 -13.36
CA LEU A 78 1.26 -8.96 -12.56
C LEU A 78 1.59 -8.47 -11.14
N GLY A 79 2.81 -8.71 -10.67
CA GLY A 79 3.22 -8.37 -9.32
C GLY A 79 2.33 -9.01 -8.25
N ILE A 80 2.07 -8.26 -7.19
CA ILE A 80 1.26 -8.70 -6.05
C ILE A 80 -0.22 -8.31 -6.19
N MET A 81 -0.60 -7.59 -7.25
CA MET A 81 -1.95 -7.05 -7.44
C MET A 81 -3.07 -8.11 -7.35
N PRO A 82 -2.95 -9.31 -7.96
CA PRO A 82 -3.98 -10.34 -7.84
C PRO A 82 -4.24 -10.78 -6.39
N TYR A 83 -3.17 -10.85 -5.58
CA TYR A 83 -3.28 -11.20 -4.16
C TYR A 83 -3.97 -10.11 -3.35
N ILE A 84 -3.62 -8.84 -3.60
CA ILE A 84 -4.26 -7.71 -2.92
C ILE A 84 -5.76 -7.71 -3.24
N THR A 85 -6.12 -7.83 -4.51
CA THR A 85 -7.52 -7.88 -4.95
C THR A 85 -8.27 -9.06 -4.31
N ALA A 86 -7.67 -10.24 -4.26
CA ALA A 86 -8.24 -11.41 -3.61
C ALA A 86 -8.46 -11.19 -2.11
N SER A 87 -7.47 -10.60 -1.44
CA SER A 87 -7.54 -10.28 -0.02
C SER A 87 -8.65 -9.29 0.31
N ILE A 88 -8.82 -8.24 -0.53
CA ILE A 88 -9.90 -7.27 -0.39
C ILE A 88 -11.26 -7.94 -0.55
N ILE A 89 -11.43 -8.73 -1.62
CA ILE A 89 -12.69 -9.42 -1.89
C ILE A 89 -13.07 -10.32 -0.70
N LEU A 90 -12.13 -11.09 -0.17
CA LEU A 90 -12.42 -11.95 0.97
C LEU A 90 -12.68 -11.18 2.26
N GLN A 91 -11.98 -10.07 2.51
CA GLN A 91 -12.25 -9.22 3.67
C GLN A 91 -13.64 -8.57 3.59
N LEU A 92 -14.08 -8.15 2.41
CA LEU A 92 -15.45 -7.68 2.18
C LEU A 92 -16.46 -8.82 2.37
N MET A 93 -16.15 -10.02 1.84
CA MET A 93 -17.01 -11.19 1.97
C MET A 93 -17.17 -11.67 3.42
N VAL A 94 -16.15 -11.49 4.26
CA VAL A 94 -16.25 -11.81 5.70
C VAL A 94 -17.35 -11.01 6.39
N VAL A 95 -17.59 -9.77 5.97
CA VAL A 95 -18.66 -8.92 6.54
C VAL A 95 -20.03 -9.34 6.03
N VAL A 96 -20.13 -9.81 4.78
CA VAL A 96 -21.39 -10.13 4.11
C VAL A 96 -21.81 -11.59 4.33
N TRP A 97 -20.84 -12.51 4.42
CA TRP A 97 -21.12 -13.94 4.47
C TRP A 97 -20.95 -14.51 5.90
N PRO A 98 -22.04 -14.93 6.56
CA PRO A 98 -22.00 -15.39 7.96
C PRO A 98 -21.04 -16.56 8.22
N TYR A 99 -20.80 -17.41 7.23
CA TYR A 99 -19.83 -18.51 7.34
C TYR A 99 -18.40 -18.00 7.52
N LEU A 100 -17.98 -17.01 6.73
CA LEU A 100 -16.64 -16.42 6.83
C LEU A 100 -16.49 -15.59 8.11
N GLU A 101 -17.56 -14.92 8.54
CA GLU A 101 -17.58 -14.22 9.83
C GLU A 101 -17.35 -15.17 11.02
N ARG A 102 -18.00 -16.35 11.01
CA ARG A 102 -17.76 -17.40 12.02
C ARG A 102 -16.32 -17.88 12.00
N LEU A 103 -15.77 -18.16 10.81
CA LEU A 103 -14.37 -18.54 10.65
C LEU A 103 -13.41 -17.49 11.24
N GLN A 104 -13.68 -16.19 11.03
CA GLN A 104 -12.85 -15.13 11.59
C GLN A 104 -12.89 -15.13 13.15
N LYS A 105 -14.03 -15.45 13.75
CA LYS A 105 -14.20 -15.56 15.20
C LYS A 105 -13.58 -16.81 15.80
N GLU A 106 -13.28 -17.86 15.02
CA GLU A 106 -12.58 -19.08 15.47
C GLU A 106 -11.08 -18.86 15.79
N GLY A 107 -10.58 -17.63 15.65
CA GLY A 107 -9.20 -17.27 15.98
C GLY A 107 -8.18 -17.71 14.91
N GLU A 108 -7.04 -18.29 15.35
CA GLU A 108 -5.94 -18.61 14.41
C GLU A 108 -6.30 -19.68 13.37
N LEU A 109 -7.07 -20.69 13.74
CA LEU A 109 -7.47 -21.76 12.82
C LEU A 109 -8.38 -21.22 11.70
N GLY A 110 -9.32 -20.35 12.03
CA GLY A 110 -10.19 -19.72 11.06
C GLY A 110 -9.42 -18.74 10.14
N ARG A 111 -8.49 -17.97 10.71
CA ARG A 111 -7.61 -17.08 9.91
C ARG A 111 -6.78 -17.85 8.90
N ARG A 112 -6.23 -19.02 9.27
CA ARG A 112 -5.48 -19.87 8.33
C ARG A 112 -6.35 -20.34 7.16
N LYS A 113 -7.62 -20.72 7.40
CA LYS A 113 -8.57 -21.09 6.33
C LYS A 113 -8.89 -19.89 5.43
N ILE A 114 -9.11 -18.70 5.98
CA ILE A 114 -9.34 -17.48 5.18
C ILE A 114 -8.12 -17.18 4.31
N THR A 115 -6.90 -17.29 4.84
CA THR A 115 -5.67 -17.14 4.05
C THR A 115 -5.59 -18.17 2.93
N GLN A 116 -6.00 -19.41 3.18
CA GLN A 116 -6.04 -20.46 2.15
C GLN A 116 -7.03 -20.12 1.02
N TYR A 117 -8.21 -19.62 1.35
CA TYR A 117 -9.17 -19.13 0.35
C TYR A 117 -8.62 -17.93 -0.44
N THR A 118 -7.89 -17.03 0.23
CA THR A 118 -7.19 -15.92 -0.45
C THR A 118 -6.21 -16.44 -1.48
N ARG A 119 -5.42 -17.48 -1.16
CA ARG A 119 -4.47 -18.10 -2.12
C ARG A 119 -5.20 -18.69 -3.34
N TYR A 120 -6.29 -19.43 -3.15
CA TYR A 120 -7.04 -19.97 -4.27
C TYR A 120 -7.64 -18.89 -5.16
N LEU A 121 -8.25 -17.87 -4.55
CA LEU A 121 -8.82 -16.74 -5.29
C LEU A 121 -7.73 -15.95 -6.03
N THR A 122 -6.55 -15.81 -5.44
CA THR A 122 -5.39 -15.18 -6.10
C THR A 122 -5.00 -15.91 -7.39
N ILE A 123 -4.94 -17.25 -7.37
CA ILE A 123 -4.61 -18.05 -8.55
C ILE A 123 -5.67 -17.85 -9.64
N VAL A 124 -6.95 -17.88 -9.29
CA VAL A 124 -8.05 -17.68 -10.25
C VAL A 124 -7.99 -16.27 -10.86
N LEU A 125 -7.82 -15.24 -10.03
CA LEU A 125 -7.71 -13.85 -10.50
C LEU A 125 -6.46 -13.62 -11.35
N SER A 126 -5.33 -14.18 -10.96
CA SER A 126 -4.09 -14.06 -11.74
C SER A 126 -4.20 -14.75 -13.10
N ALA A 127 -4.83 -15.90 -13.17
CA ALA A 127 -5.09 -16.60 -14.43
C ALA A 127 -6.01 -15.77 -15.36
N PHE A 128 -7.07 -15.18 -14.80
CA PHE A 128 -7.98 -14.32 -15.55
C PHE A 128 -7.28 -13.03 -16.04
N GLN A 129 -6.51 -12.37 -15.20
CA GLN A 129 -5.75 -11.17 -15.57
C GLN A 129 -4.68 -11.47 -16.60
N SER A 130 -3.94 -12.57 -16.45
CA SER A 130 -2.94 -13.05 -17.42
C SER A 130 -3.55 -13.30 -18.79
N PHE A 131 -4.70 -13.96 -18.82
CA PHE A 131 -5.46 -14.23 -20.04
C PHE A 131 -5.85 -12.92 -20.74
N THR A 132 -6.36 -11.94 -19.98
CA THR A 132 -6.75 -10.65 -20.52
C THR A 132 -5.55 -9.89 -21.10
N ILE A 133 -4.41 -9.87 -20.40
CA ILE A 133 -3.18 -9.24 -20.88
C ILE A 133 -2.68 -9.93 -22.15
N ALA A 134 -2.64 -11.26 -22.19
CA ALA A 134 -2.19 -12.02 -23.35
C ALA A 134 -3.02 -11.70 -24.60
N LEU A 135 -4.35 -11.65 -24.46
CA LEU A 135 -5.26 -11.27 -25.56
C LEU A 135 -5.06 -9.83 -26.02
N THR A 136 -4.86 -8.91 -25.09
CA THR A 136 -4.65 -7.48 -25.41
C THR A 136 -3.35 -7.30 -26.19
N LEU A 137 -2.25 -7.95 -25.76
CA LEU A 137 -0.95 -7.84 -26.40
C LEU A 137 -0.91 -8.50 -27.78
N GLN A 138 -1.61 -9.60 -27.98
CA GLN A 138 -1.69 -10.30 -29.26
C GLN A 138 -2.34 -9.45 -30.37
N GLY A 139 -3.24 -8.55 -29.99
CA GLY A 139 -3.94 -7.67 -30.93
C GLY A 139 -3.26 -6.34 -31.21
N GLN A 140 -2.05 -6.10 -30.68
CA GLN A 140 -1.34 -4.83 -30.87
C GLN A 140 -0.20 -4.96 -31.88
N ASN A 141 -0.23 -4.09 -32.90
CA ASN A 141 0.82 -3.92 -33.90
C ASN A 141 1.40 -2.50 -33.80
N MET A 142 2.70 -2.37 -33.78
CA MET A 142 3.39 -1.09 -33.76
C MET A 142 4.30 -0.95 -34.99
N GLY A 143 4.05 0.09 -35.83
CA GLY A 143 4.91 0.38 -36.98
C GLY A 143 5.08 -0.78 -37.96
N GLY A 144 4.08 -1.68 -38.09
CA GLY A 144 4.17 -2.85 -38.95
C GLY A 144 4.87 -4.06 -38.33
N GLN A 145 5.40 -3.95 -37.10
CA GLN A 145 5.99 -5.07 -36.37
C GLN A 145 5.00 -5.61 -35.32
N MET A 146 4.87 -6.94 -35.28
CA MET A 146 4.04 -7.60 -34.27
C MET A 146 4.77 -7.63 -32.93
N LEU A 147 4.04 -7.30 -31.86
CA LEU A 147 4.56 -7.34 -30.50
C LEU A 147 4.86 -8.78 -30.04
N VAL A 148 4.09 -9.73 -30.56
CA VAL A 148 4.19 -11.16 -30.27
C VAL A 148 4.76 -11.87 -31.51
N TYR A 149 5.86 -12.63 -31.33
CA TYR A 149 6.51 -13.34 -32.46
C TYR A 149 5.59 -14.38 -33.12
N HIS A 150 4.81 -15.12 -32.33
CA HIS A 150 3.88 -16.15 -32.81
C HIS A 150 2.51 -15.98 -32.14
N PRO A 151 1.61 -15.13 -32.71
CA PRO A 151 0.26 -14.97 -32.19
C PRO A 151 -0.52 -16.27 -32.33
N GLY A 152 -1.25 -16.65 -31.28
CA GLY A 152 -2.07 -17.86 -31.28
C GLY A 152 -2.40 -18.38 -29.88
N PRO A 153 -3.23 -19.44 -29.77
CA PRO A 153 -3.64 -19.98 -28.49
C PRO A 153 -2.48 -20.53 -27.67
N ARG A 154 -1.40 -20.97 -28.31
CA ARG A 154 -0.17 -21.41 -27.66
C ARG A 154 0.52 -20.30 -26.87
N PHE A 155 0.59 -19.09 -27.44
CA PHE A 155 1.12 -17.91 -26.76
C PHE A 155 0.26 -17.54 -25.54
N ILE A 156 -1.07 -17.52 -25.70
CA ILE A 156 -2.00 -17.19 -24.62
C ILE A 156 -1.82 -18.15 -23.44
N LEU A 157 -1.79 -19.45 -23.72
CA LEU A 157 -1.63 -20.48 -22.68
C LEU A 157 -0.28 -20.37 -21.97
N MET A 158 0.80 -20.16 -22.75
CA MET A 158 2.16 -20.00 -22.20
C MET A 158 2.25 -18.77 -21.31
N THR A 159 1.76 -17.62 -21.75
CA THR A 159 1.74 -16.36 -21.00
C THR A 159 0.87 -16.50 -19.73
N MET A 160 -0.31 -17.14 -19.86
CA MET A 160 -1.19 -17.37 -18.72
C MET A 160 -0.52 -18.22 -17.65
N LEU A 161 0.10 -19.33 -18.03
CA LEU A 161 0.82 -20.20 -17.09
C LEU A 161 1.99 -19.49 -16.46
N THR A 162 2.82 -18.77 -17.24
CA THR A 162 4.01 -18.08 -16.76
C THR A 162 3.66 -16.99 -15.75
N LEU A 163 2.70 -16.12 -16.07
CA LEU A 163 2.32 -15.00 -15.20
C LEU A 163 1.58 -15.49 -13.94
N THR A 164 0.73 -16.50 -14.06
CA THR A 164 0.02 -17.08 -12.91
C THR A 164 1.00 -17.73 -11.94
N THR A 165 1.95 -18.51 -12.47
CA THR A 165 3.02 -19.12 -11.64
C THR A 165 3.87 -18.05 -10.98
N GLY A 166 4.22 -16.98 -11.72
CA GLY A 166 4.96 -15.84 -11.19
C GLY A 166 4.22 -15.16 -10.03
N SER A 167 2.92 -14.91 -10.17
CA SER A 167 2.10 -14.31 -9.10
C SER A 167 1.97 -15.22 -7.88
N ALA A 168 1.81 -16.53 -8.09
CA ALA A 168 1.78 -17.51 -7.01
C ALA A 168 3.12 -17.57 -6.25
N PHE A 169 4.24 -17.45 -6.97
CA PHE A 169 5.56 -17.40 -6.38
C PHE A 169 5.81 -16.12 -5.57
N ILE A 170 5.38 -14.95 -6.08
CA ILE A 170 5.46 -13.67 -5.31
C ILE A 170 4.62 -13.76 -4.04
N MET A 171 3.42 -14.31 -4.12
CA MET A 171 2.57 -14.54 -2.95
C MET A 171 3.29 -15.39 -1.90
N TRP A 172 3.89 -16.51 -2.32
CA TRP A 172 4.67 -17.37 -1.43
C TRP A 172 5.88 -16.64 -0.82
N LEU A 173 6.62 -15.84 -1.62
CA LEU A 173 7.73 -15.01 -1.11
C LEU A 173 7.24 -14.03 -0.03
N GLY A 174 6.13 -13.34 -0.24
CA GLY A 174 5.55 -12.41 0.72
C GLY A 174 5.14 -13.07 2.02
N GLU A 175 4.56 -14.27 1.95
CA GLU A 175 4.22 -15.07 3.12
C GLU A 175 5.48 -15.52 3.89
N GLN A 176 6.52 -16.01 3.20
CA GLN A 176 7.77 -16.40 3.85
C GLN A 176 8.45 -15.21 4.55
N ILE A 177 8.43 -14.02 3.94
CA ILE A 177 8.96 -12.81 4.59
C ILE A 177 8.14 -12.49 5.85
N SER A 178 6.81 -12.58 5.78
CA SER A 178 5.93 -12.29 6.92
C SER A 178 6.09 -13.29 8.07
N GLU A 179 6.31 -14.58 7.77
CA GLU A 179 6.45 -15.64 8.78
C GLU A 179 7.84 -15.69 9.42
N ARG A 180 8.88 -15.58 8.62
CA ARG A 180 10.28 -15.82 9.04
C ARG A 180 11.17 -14.59 8.99
N GLY A 181 10.75 -13.55 8.30
CA GLY A 181 11.49 -12.30 8.12
C GLY A 181 11.10 -11.22 9.12
N ILE A 182 11.15 -9.97 8.66
CA ILE A 182 10.77 -8.77 9.40
C ILE A 182 9.75 -8.00 8.58
N GLY A 183 8.74 -7.48 9.25
CA GLY A 183 7.71 -6.66 8.61
C GLY A 183 6.62 -7.48 7.92
N ASN A 184 5.74 -6.75 7.24
CA ASN A 184 4.73 -7.36 6.38
C ASN A 184 5.36 -7.62 5.00
N GLY A 185 5.55 -8.90 4.65
CA GLY A 185 6.24 -9.30 3.41
C GLY A 185 5.56 -8.78 2.15
N MET A 186 4.22 -8.71 2.13
CA MET A 186 3.48 -8.18 0.99
C MET A 186 3.77 -6.69 0.79
N SER A 187 3.73 -5.91 1.86
CA SER A 187 4.06 -4.47 1.83
C SER A 187 5.52 -4.22 1.46
N LEU A 188 6.44 -5.06 1.93
CA LEU A 188 7.86 -4.96 1.59
C LEU A 188 8.16 -5.28 0.11
N ILE A 189 7.44 -6.20 -0.50
CA ILE A 189 7.57 -6.48 -1.94
C ILE A 189 7.09 -5.27 -2.77
N ILE A 190 5.96 -4.65 -2.39
CA ILE A 190 5.48 -3.42 -3.04
C ILE A 190 6.51 -2.29 -2.86
N PHE A 191 7.00 -2.10 -1.63
CA PHE A 191 8.05 -1.14 -1.32
C PHE A 191 9.29 -1.34 -2.19
N ALA A 192 9.80 -2.58 -2.28
CA ALA A 192 10.94 -2.90 -3.11
C ALA A 192 10.70 -2.61 -4.60
N GLY A 193 9.48 -2.88 -5.10
CA GLY A 193 9.07 -2.54 -6.46
C GLY A 193 9.13 -1.04 -6.73
N ILE A 194 8.59 -0.23 -5.82
CA ILE A 194 8.56 1.23 -5.97
C ILE A 194 9.96 1.84 -5.85
N VAL A 195 10.75 1.42 -4.86
CA VAL A 195 12.09 1.98 -4.60
C VAL A 195 13.04 1.78 -5.78
N VAL A 196 12.91 0.70 -6.51
CA VAL A 196 13.73 0.45 -7.71
C VAL A 196 13.49 1.49 -8.81
N GLY A 197 12.32 2.09 -8.86
CA GLY A 197 12.02 3.17 -9.80
C GLY A 197 12.70 4.51 -9.48
N LEU A 198 13.16 4.70 -8.23
CA LEU A 198 13.75 5.96 -7.76
C LEU A 198 14.95 6.45 -8.56
N PRO A 199 15.97 5.62 -8.85
CA PRO A 199 17.13 6.08 -9.62
C PRO A 199 16.75 6.61 -11.01
N ASN A 200 15.81 5.94 -11.69
CA ASN A 200 15.33 6.38 -13.01
C ASN A 200 14.59 7.72 -12.91
N ALA A 201 13.78 7.91 -11.87
CA ALA A 201 13.08 9.17 -11.61
C ALA A 201 14.06 10.33 -11.39
N VAL A 202 15.12 10.11 -10.63
CA VAL A 202 16.17 11.11 -10.41
C VAL A 202 16.91 11.42 -11.71
N GLN A 203 17.22 10.41 -12.51
CA GLN A 203 17.84 10.62 -13.83
C GLN A 203 16.94 11.42 -14.77
N ASP A 204 15.65 11.12 -14.84
CA ASP A 204 14.68 11.86 -15.65
C ASP A 204 14.60 13.34 -15.22
N LEU A 205 14.64 13.62 -13.92
CA LEU A 205 14.68 14.99 -13.39
C LEU A 205 15.98 15.73 -13.79
N VAL A 206 17.13 15.06 -13.68
CA VAL A 206 18.42 15.63 -14.07
C VAL A 206 18.48 15.92 -15.57
N VAL A 207 17.95 15.01 -16.40
CA VAL A 207 17.88 15.23 -17.86
C VAL A 207 16.97 16.41 -18.19
N LYS A 208 15.78 16.51 -17.58
CA LYS A 208 14.86 17.64 -17.77
C LYS A 208 15.45 18.96 -17.32
N ALA A 209 16.22 18.94 -16.23
CA ALA A 209 16.96 20.12 -15.76
C ALA A 209 18.03 20.55 -16.77
N ARG A 210 18.78 19.62 -17.37
CA ARG A 210 19.81 19.91 -18.35
C ARG A 210 19.23 20.38 -19.70
N THR A 211 18.10 19.85 -20.12
CA THR A 211 17.43 20.22 -21.38
C THR A 211 16.63 21.52 -21.28
N GLN A 212 16.64 22.20 -20.14
CA GLN A 212 15.92 23.45 -19.89
C GLN A 212 14.44 23.41 -20.32
N GLN A 213 13.77 22.30 -20.11
CA GLN A 213 12.37 22.10 -20.54
C GLN A 213 11.39 23.12 -19.94
N TRP A 214 11.76 23.77 -18.83
CA TRP A 214 10.96 24.80 -18.14
C TRP A 214 11.48 26.24 -18.40
N GLY A 215 12.30 26.44 -19.45
CA GLY A 215 12.85 27.76 -19.80
C GLY A 215 13.85 28.31 -18.79
N GLY A 216 13.97 29.65 -18.69
CA GLY A 216 14.93 30.31 -17.80
C GLY A 216 14.72 30.07 -16.29
N PHE A 217 13.57 29.52 -15.88
CA PHE A 217 13.24 29.23 -14.48
C PHE A 217 13.50 27.76 -14.07
N THR A 218 14.20 26.98 -14.90
CA THR A 218 14.40 25.54 -14.68
C THR A 218 15.05 25.24 -13.32
N THR A 219 16.03 26.02 -12.91
CA THR A 219 16.73 25.82 -11.62
C THR A 219 15.80 26.10 -10.42
N LEU A 220 14.99 27.14 -10.50
CA LEU A 220 14.03 27.49 -9.46
C LEU A 220 12.91 26.45 -9.35
N ALA A 221 12.42 25.97 -10.49
CA ALA A 221 11.41 24.92 -10.55
C ALA A 221 11.93 23.61 -9.97
N LEU A 222 13.15 23.22 -10.26
CA LEU A 222 13.80 22.02 -9.70
C LEU A 222 13.97 22.15 -8.18
N LEU A 223 14.45 23.30 -7.69
CA LEU A 223 14.59 23.55 -6.27
C LEU A 223 13.25 23.51 -5.54
N SER A 224 12.22 24.16 -6.08
CA SER A 224 10.88 24.15 -5.51
C SER A 224 10.29 22.75 -5.45
N LEU A 225 10.53 21.92 -6.46
CA LEU A 225 10.09 20.54 -6.51
C LEU A 225 10.78 19.67 -5.46
N VAL A 226 12.10 19.82 -5.28
CA VAL A 226 12.85 19.09 -4.23
C VAL A 226 12.37 19.51 -2.84
N VAL A 227 12.18 20.80 -2.60
CA VAL A 227 11.65 21.31 -1.32
C VAL A 227 10.26 20.75 -1.05
N LEU A 228 9.39 20.72 -2.06
CA LEU A 228 8.05 20.15 -1.95
C LEU A 228 8.10 18.65 -1.66
N MET A 229 8.98 17.90 -2.32
CA MET A 229 9.18 16.46 -2.03
C MET A 229 9.55 16.21 -0.57
N VAL A 230 10.56 16.92 -0.09
CA VAL A 230 11.00 16.81 1.31
C VAL A 230 9.89 17.23 2.26
N GLY A 231 9.15 18.30 1.92
CA GLY A 231 8.00 18.76 2.70
C GLY A 231 6.88 17.73 2.79
N VAL A 232 6.53 17.08 1.69
CA VAL A 232 5.50 16.01 1.66
C VAL A 232 5.95 14.80 2.47
N VAL A 233 7.21 14.35 2.32
CA VAL A 233 7.75 13.25 3.14
C VAL A 233 7.73 13.60 4.62
N ALA A 234 8.17 14.80 4.99
CA ALA A 234 8.15 15.25 6.38
C ALA A 234 6.72 15.32 6.94
N PHE A 235 5.76 15.79 6.14
CA PHE A 235 4.35 15.82 6.51
C PHE A 235 3.79 14.42 6.74
N ILE A 236 4.08 13.47 5.85
CA ILE A 236 3.66 12.06 5.99
C ILE A 236 4.24 11.46 7.28
N VAL A 237 5.54 11.61 7.52
CA VAL A 237 6.21 11.10 8.73
C VAL A 237 5.61 11.72 10.00
N PHE A 238 5.29 13.00 9.96
CA PHE A 238 4.68 13.71 11.10
C PHE A 238 3.28 13.15 11.41
N VAL A 239 2.43 12.96 10.40
CA VAL A 239 1.06 12.46 10.61
C VAL A 239 1.05 10.98 10.98
N GLU A 240 1.88 10.15 10.32
CA GLU A 240 1.99 8.71 10.64
C GLU A 240 2.55 8.46 12.05
N GLY A 241 3.44 9.35 12.54
CA GLY A 241 3.93 9.33 13.92
C GLY A 241 2.91 9.84 14.95
N GLY A 242 1.84 10.49 14.50
CA GLY A 242 0.82 11.11 15.34
C GLY A 242 -0.03 10.09 16.09
N GLN A 243 -0.17 10.25 17.42
CA GLN A 243 -0.96 9.37 18.27
C GLN A 243 -1.85 10.15 19.22
N ARG A 244 -3.11 9.74 19.34
CA ARG A 244 -4.01 10.17 20.40
C ARG A 244 -3.87 9.22 21.58
N ARG A 245 -3.36 9.71 22.71
CA ARG A 245 -3.17 8.92 23.93
C ARG A 245 -4.39 9.08 24.83
N ILE A 246 -5.13 7.97 25.08
CA ILE A 246 -6.25 7.94 26.03
C ILE A 246 -5.70 7.46 27.35
N PRO A 247 -5.87 8.23 28.45
CA PRO A 247 -5.40 7.80 29.78
C PRO A 247 -6.26 6.63 30.28
N VAL A 248 -5.60 5.57 30.73
CA VAL A 248 -6.21 4.40 31.36
C VAL A 248 -5.62 4.24 32.74
N GLN A 249 -6.48 4.19 33.73
CA GLN A 249 -6.10 4.02 35.13
C GLN A 249 -6.47 2.61 35.58
N TYR A 250 -5.52 1.93 36.21
CA TYR A 250 -5.75 0.61 36.80
C TYR A 250 -5.98 0.74 38.29
N ALA A 251 -6.91 -0.08 38.83
CA ALA A 251 -7.23 -0.11 40.25
C ALA A 251 -6.00 -0.55 41.07
N LYS A 252 -5.76 0.14 42.18
CA LYS A 252 -4.73 -0.26 43.14
C LYS A 252 -5.11 -1.59 43.80
N ARG A 253 -4.21 -2.58 43.77
CA ARG A 253 -4.38 -3.85 44.51
C ARG A 253 -3.43 -3.83 45.67
N VAL A 254 -3.97 -4.10 46.87
CA VAL A 254 -3.19 -4.26 48.10
C VAL A 254 -2.93 -5.75 48.25
N MET A 255 -1.67 -6.17 48.17
CA MET A 255 -1.24 -7.53 48.50
C MET A 255 -0.41 -7.48 49.79
N GLY A 256 -1.06 -7.76 50.92
CA GLY A 256 -0.44 -7.64 52.25
C GLY A 256 -0.04 -6.19 52.55
N ARG A 257 1.24 -5.95 52.90
CA ARG A 257 1.78 -4.62 53.22
C ARG A 257 2.23 -3.83 51.95
N LYS A 258 2.20 -4.42 50.75
CA LYS A 258 2.62 -3.77 49.50
C LYS A 258 1.40 -3.35 48.67
N VAL A 259 1.35 -2.08 48.33
CA VAL A 259 0.39 -1.53 47.39
C VAL A 259 0.97 -1.68 46.00
N MET A 260 0.41 -2.57 45.18
CA MET A 260 0.77 -2.74 43.78
C MET A 260 -0.32 -2.13 42.89
N GLY A 261 0.08 -1.38 41.88
CA GLY A 261 -0.85 -0.79 40.89
C GLY A 261 -1.06 0.69 41.12
N GLY A 262 -1.95 1.30 40.33
CA GLY A 262 -2.22 2.74 40.32
C GLY A 262 -1.36 3.53 39.34
N GLN A 263 -0.58 2.86 38.48
CA GLN A 263 0.11 3.55 37.38
C GLN A 263 -0.88 3.92 36.28
N MET A 264 -0.82 5.17 35.85
CA MET A 264 -1.51 5.64 34.65
C MET A 264 -0.80 5.07 33.42
N THR A 265 -1.53 4.34 32.60
CA THR A 265 -1.08 3.86 31.31
C THR A 265 -1.87 4.59 30.24
N TYR A 266 -1.31 4.70 29.05
CA TYR A 266 -1.97 5.35 27.93
C TYR A 266 -2.30 4.32 26.84
N LEU A 267 -3.53 4.36 26.32
CA LEU A 267 -3.92 3.65 25.12
C LEU A 267 -3.58 4.51 23.90
N PRO A 268 -2.55 4.16 23.11
CA PRO A 268 -2.18 4.95 21.95
C PRO A 268 -3.09 4.58 20.76
N LEU A 269 -3.84 5.55 20.23
CA LEU A 269 -4.57 5.42 18.98
C LEU A 269 -3.86 6.26 17.92
N ARG A 270 -3.43 5.64 16.83
CA ARG A 270 -2.78 6.35 15.72
C ARG A 270 -3.80 7.24 15.00
N VAL A 271 -3.37 8.41 14.50
CA VAL A 271 -4.21 9.31 13.68
C VAL A 271 -4.60 8.59 12.40
N ASN A 272 -3.63 7.97 11.73
CA ASN A 272 -3.89 7.07 10.61
C ASN A 272 -3.91 5.60 11.10
N SER A 273 -5.05 5.17 11.64
CA SER A 273 -5.22 3.78 12.09
C SER A 273 -5.34 2.78 10.95
N GLY A 274 -5.69 3.24 9.73
CA GLY A 274 -5.77 2.44 8.52
C GLY A 274 -4.43 2.19 7.85
N GLY A 275 -3.39 2.97 8.18
CA GLY A 275 -2.09 2.90 7.53
C GLY A 275 -2.17 3.17 6.03
N VAL A 276 -1.37 2.43 5.26
CA VAL A 276 -1.30 2.55 3.78
C VAL A 276 -2.29 1.66 3.04
N ILE A 277 -3.06 0.84 3.75
CA ILE A 277 -3.93 -0.19 3.16
C ILE A 277 -5.13 0.41 2.42
N PRO A 278 -5.87 1.43 2.93
CA PRO A 278 -7.03 1.98 2.24
C PRO A 278 -6.74 2.53 0.83
N PRO A 279 -5.70 3.31 0.58
CA PRO A 279 -5.33 3.73 -0.77
C PRO A 279 -4.96 2.57 -1.71
N ILE A 280 -4.28 1.53 -1.19
CA ILE A 280 -3.94 0.34 -1.98
C ILE A 280 -5.22 -0.39 -2.38
N PHE A 281 -6.19 -0.51 -1.49
CA PHE A 281 -7.48 -1.12 -1.78
C PHE A 281 -8.28 -0.32 -2.80
N ALA A 282 -8.34 0.99 -2.63
CA ALA A 282 -9.04 1.87 -3.57
C ALA A 282 -8.44 1.78 -4.99
N SER A 283 -7.11 1.84 -5.12
CA SER A 283 -6.43 1.73 -6.41
C SER A 283 -6.61 0.34 -7.05
N SER A 284 -6.51 -0.73 -6.26
CA SER A 284 -6.70 -2.10 -6.75
C SER A 284 -8.12 -2.34 -7.25
N LEU A 285 -9.13 -1.83 -6.52
CA LEU A 285 -10.52 -1.96 -6.93
C LEU A 285 -10.82 -1.19 -8.21
N LEU A 286 -10.24 0.01 -8.39
CA LEU A 286 -10.38 0.80 -9.62
C LEU A 286 -9.64 0.20 -10.82
N THR A 287 -8.51 -0.45 -10.59
CA THR A 287 -7.74 -1.09 -11.65
C THR A 287 -8.50 -2.26 -12.30
N PHE A 288 -9.33 -2.98 -11.54
CA PHE A 288 -10.09 -4.12 -12.05
C PHE A 288 -11.11 -3.73 -13.16
N PRO A 289 -12.04 -2.75 -12.99
CA PRO A 289 -12.91 -2.29 -14.06
C PRO A 289 -12.15 -1.68 -15.24
N GLN A 290 -11.01 -1.02 -14.98
CA GLN A 290 -10.18 -0.45 -16.05
C GLN A 290 -9.57 -1.54 -16.93
N THR A 291 -9.06 -2.63 -16.35
CA THR A 291 -8.53 -3.77 -17.12
C THR A 291 -9.63 -4.48 -17.91
N LEU A 292 -10.82 -4.64 -17.33
CA LEU A 292 -11.99 -5.13 -18.07
C LEU A 292 -12.40 -4.22 -19.21
N GLY A 293 -12.39 -2.89 -18.97
CA GLY A 293 -12.69 -1.88 -19.97
C GLY A 293 -11.77 -1.95 -21.18
N LEU A 294 -10.47 -2.16 -20.97
CA LEU A 294 -9.49 -2.35 -22.06
C LEU A 294 -9.84 -3.59 -22.94
N PHE A 295 -10.34 -4.65 -22.32
CA PHE A 295 -10.72 -5.87 -23.03
C PHE A 295 -12.01 -5.71 -23.84
N PHE A 296 -13.04 -5.11 -23.24
CA PHE A 296 -14.36 -4.97 -23.87
C PHE A 296 -14.48 -3.70 -24.74
N SER A 297 -13.55 -2.75 -24.69
CA SER A 297 -13.58 -1.51 -25.46
C SER A 297 -13.62 -1.73 -26.97
N LYS A 298 -12.97 -2.81 -27.45
CA LYS A 298 -13.01 -3.20 -28.88
C LYS A 298 -14.37 -3.75 -29.34
N LYS A 299 -15.20 -4.27 -28.40
CA LYS A 299 -16.48 -4.94 -28.71
C LYS A 299 -17.69 -4.04 -28.52
N SER A 300 -17.62 -3.01 -27.67
CA SER A 300 -18.76 -2.15 -27.37
C SER A 300 -18.33 -0.71 -27.09
N PRO A 301 -18.94 0.29 -27.77
CA PRO A 301 -18.64 1.70 -27.54
C PRO A 301 -19.02 2.19 -26.13
N PHE A 302 -19.95 1.52 -25.46
CA PHE A 302 -20.33 1.82 -24.09
C PHE A 302 -19.18 1.55 -23.11
N PHE A 303 -18.53 0.38 -23.20
CA PHE A 303 -17.38 0.06 -22.38
C PHE A 303 -16.17 0.94 -22.67
N ALA A 304 -15.99 1.37 -23.93
CA ALA A 304 -14.93 2.30 -24.28
C ALA A 304 -15.13 3.68 -23.63
N LYS A 305 -16.36 4.23 -23.65
CA LYS A 305 -16.70 5.48 -22.96
C LYS A 305 -16.51 5.38 -21.47
N PHE A 306 -16.99 4.30 -20.85
CA PHE A 306 -16.87 4.06 -19.42
C PHE A 306 -15.40 3.93 -18.99
N ALA A 307 -14.59 3.16 -19.71
CA ALA A 307 -13.17 3.00 -19.45
C ALA A 307 -12.39 4.32 -19.59
N ASN A 308 -12.77 5.18 -20.55
CA ASN A 308 -12.14 6.49 -20.71
C ASN A 308 -12.50 7.45 -19.58
N GLN A 309 -13.72 7.42 -19.07
CA GLN A 309 -14.14 8.27 -17.94
C GLN A 309 -13.52 7.85 -16.60
N ILE A 310 -13.16 6.57 -16.43
CA ILE A 310 -12.46 6.06 -15.23
C ILE A 310 -10.94 6.06 -15.46
N ARG A 311 -10.46 6.79 -16.44
CA ARG A 311 -9.02 6.92 -16.69
C ARG A 311 -8.39 7.85 -15.65
N TRP A 312 -7.14 7.55 -15.30
CA TRP A 312 -6.35 8.36 -14.39
C TRP A 312 -6.23 9.82 -14.90
N GLY A 313 -6.45 10.78 -13.98
CA GLY A 313 -6.51 12.20 -14.30
C GLY A 313 -7.90 12.71 -14.69
N GLU A 314 -8.89 11.84 -14.88
CA GLU A 314 -10.27 12.27 -15.13
C GLU A 314 -10.99 12.62 -13.81
N PRO A 315 -11.87 13.63 -13.79
CA PRO A 315 -12.55 14.06 -12.57
C PRO A 315 -13.39 12.96 -11.91
N LEU A 316 -14.03 12.10 -12.71
CA LEU A 316 -14.83 10.99 -12.20
C LEU A 316 -13.95 9.97 -11.48
N TYR A 317 -12.79 9.65 -12.04
CA TYR A 317 -11.81 8.78 -11.38
C TYR A 317 -11.41 9.35 -10.02
N THR A 318 -11.03 10.63 -9.98
CA THR A 318 -10.58 11.31 -8.76
C THR A 318 -11.64 11.29 -7.66
N VAL A 319 -12.91 11.59 -8.01
CA VAL A 319 -14.03 11.57 -7.04
C VAL A 319 -14.27 10.15 -6.51
N ILE A 320 -14.32 9.15 -7.38
CA ILE A 320 -14.51 7.75 -6.98
C ILE A 320 -13.32 7.30 -6.11
N TYR A 321 -12.10 7.64 -6.50
CA TYR A 321 -10.89 7.28 -5.77
C TYR A 321 -10.86 7.84 -4.35
N VAL A 322 -11.17 9.13 -4.17
CA VAL A 322 -11.29 9.76 -2.85
C VAL A 322 -12.36 9.09 -2.00
N THR A 323 -13.54 8.88 -2.60
CA THR A 323 -14.66 8.22 -1.91
C THR A 323 -14.29 6.82 -1.44
N LEU A 324 -13.61 6.05 -2.30
CA LEU A 324 -13.13 4.71 -1.96
C LEU A 324 -12.05 4.74 -0.87
N ILE A 325 -11.11 5.69 -0.90
CA ILE A 325 -10.10 5.83 0.16
C ILE A 325 -10.79 6.03 1.52
N ILE A 326 -11.73 6.97 1.60
CA ILE A 326 -12.46 7.26 2.84
C ILE A 326 -13.29 6.04 3.26
N PHE A 327 -14.02 5.43 2.32
CA PHE A 327 -14.79 4.21 2.59
C PHE A 327 -13.92 3.09 3.16
N PHE A 328 -12.80 2.78 2.50
CA PHE A 328 -11.89 1.73 2.96
C PHE A 328 -11.17 2.09 4.26
N ALA A 329 -10.94 3.37 4.55
CA ALA A 329 -10.40 3.78 5.83
C ALA A 329 -11.36 3.42 6.98
N PHE A 330 -12.64 3.74 6.86
CA PHE A 330 -13.65 3.35 7.84
C PHE A 330 -13.85 1.83 7.91
N PHE A 331 -13.94 1.20 6.77
CA PHE A 331 -14.12 -0.25 6.66
C PHE A 331 -12.99 -1.03 7.34
N TYR A 332 -11.75 -0.68 7.03
CA TYR A 332 -10.57 -1.35 7.56
C TYR A 332 -10.41 -1.15 9.07
N VAL A 333 -10.61 0.09 9.54
CA VAL A 333 -10.57 0.37 10.99
C VAL A 333 -11.71 -0.37 11.72
N GLY A 334 -12.89 -0.46 11.13
CA GLY A 334 -14.03 -1.20 11.71
C GLY A 334 -13.78 -2.71 11.84
N ILE A 335 -12.96 -3.30 10.95
CA ILE A 335 -12.57 -4.72 11.03
C ILE A 335 -11.48 -4.96 12.08
N ILE A 336 -10.48 -4.08 12.12
CA ILE A 336 -9.31 -4.27 13.00
C ILE A 336 -9.61 -3.92 14.46
N PHE A 337 -10.35 -2.83 14.65
CA PHE A 337 -10.67 -2.35 15.98
C PHE A 337 -12.10 -2.71 16.38
N ASN A 338 -12.23 -3.57 17.39
CA ASN A 338 -13.49 -3.83 18.05
C ASN A 338 -13.55 -3.06 19.38
N PRO A 339 -14.21 -1.88 19.44
CA PRO A 339 -14.26 -1.05 20.65
C PRO A 339 -14.93 -1.75 21.84
N THR A 340 -15.87 -2.66 21.57
CA THR A 340 -16.57 -3.41 22.63
C THR A 340 -15.64 -4.41 23.28
N GLU A 341 -14.93 -5.21 22.52
CA GLU A 341 -13.96 -6.18 23.00
C GLU A 341 -12.82 -5.50 23.77
N LEU A 342 -12.34 -4.36 23.25
CA LEU A 342 -11.31 -3.56 23.90
C LEU A 342 -11.77 -3.04 25.28
N ALA A 343 -13.00 -2.50 25.35
CA ALA A 343 -13.59 -2.01 26.60
C ALA A 343 -13.82 -3.14 27.62
N ASP A 344 -14.27 -4.32 27.16
CA ASP A 344 -14.47 -5.49 27.99
C ASP A 344 -13.14 -6.05 28.51
N ASN A 345 -12.11 -6.10 27.68
CA ASN A 345 -10.77 -6.49 28.11
C ASN A 345 -10.21 -5.51 29.15
N MET A 346 -10.34 -4.19 28.91
CA MET A 346 -9.96 -3.19 29.93
C MET A 346 -10.70 -3.43 31.25
N ARG A 347 -12.01 -3.69 31.23
CA ARG A 347 -12.82 -3.95 32.39
C ARG A 347 -12.34 -5.23 33.12
N LYS A 348 -12.07 -6.32 32.39
CA LYS A 348 -11.57 -7.59 32.98
C LYS A 348 -10.23 -7.40 33.68
N TYR A 349 -9.35 -6.54 33.19
CA TYR A 349 -8.06 -6.25 33.81
C TYR A 349 -8.13 -5.14 34.88
N GLY A 350 -9.32 -4.62 35.20
CA GLY A 350 -9.51 -3.57 36.20
C GLY A 350 -9.06 -2.18 35.74
N GLY A 351 -8.93 -1.98 34.42
CA GLY A 351 -8.63 -0.68 33.81
C GLY A 351 -9.91 0.12 33.53
N PHE A 352 -9.85 1.41 33.73
CA PHE A 352 -10.94 2.33 33.39
C PHE A 352 -10.40 3.66 32.87
N VAL A 353 -11.21 4.35 32.07
CA VAL A 353 -10.90 5.71 31.62
C VAL A 353 -11.41 6.69 32.67
N PRO A 354 -10.58 7.60 33.20
CA PRO A 354 -11.02 8.56 34.21
C PRO A 354 -12.26 9.36 33.74
N GLY A 355 -13.28 9.44 34.59
CA GLY A 355 -14.53 10.12 34.30
C GLY A 355 -15.56 9.34 33.47
N ILE A 356 -15.27 8.10 33.05
CA ILE A 356 -16.17 7.28 32.22
C ILE A 356 -16.42 5.94 32.91
N ARG A 357 -17.70 5.52 32.98
CA ARG A 357 -18.05 4.21 33.54
C ARG A 357 -17.48 3.06 32.69
N PRO A 358 -16.82 2.05 33.31
CA PRO A 358 -16.29 0.89 32.57
C PRO A 358 -17.42 0.11 31.89
N GLY A 359 -17.14 -0.44 30.71
CA GLY A 359 -18.06 -1.21 29.87
C GLY A 359 -18.60 -0.42 28.68
N ARG A 360 -19.92 -0.43 28.46
CA ARG A 360 -20.55 0.15 27.25
C ARG A 360 -20.20 1.64 27.03
N ASN A 361 -20.20 2.44 28.08
CA ASN A 361 -19.87 3.87 27.95
C ASN A 361 -18.43 4.10 27.50
N THR A 362 -17.49 3.24 27.98
CA THR A 362 -16.08 3.25 27.53
C THR A 362 -15.97 2.84 26.06
N SER A 363 -16.71 1.81 25.63
CA SER A 363 -16.77 1.39 24.24
C SER A 363 -17.28 2.50 23.33
N GLU A 364 -18.38 3.16 23.69
CA GLU A 364 -18.97 4.28 22.94
C GLU A 364 -18.00 5.47 22.85
N HIS A 365 -17.30 5.78 23.94
CA HIS A 365 -16.28 6.84 23.97
C HIS A 365 -15.11 6.54 23.03
N ILE A 366 -14.56 5.33 23.09
CA ILE A 366 -13.47 4.88 22.22
C ILE A 366 -13.93 4.89 20.76
N ASN A 367 -15.13 4.39 20.47
CA ASN A 367 -15.69 4.38 19.12
C ASN A 367 -15.83 5.79 18.54
N ARG A 368 -16.32 6.75 19.34
CA ARG A 368 -16.42 8.15 18.93
C ARG A 368 -15.06 8.77 18.59
N ILE A 369 -14.03 8.45 19.38
CA ILE A 369 -12.66 8.92 19.11
C ILE A 369 -12.13 8.27 17.82
N LEU A 370 -12.29 6.94 17.67
CA LEU A 370 -11.84 6.21 16.48
C LEU A 370 -12.51 6.75 15.23
N THR A 371 -13.82 6.97 15.24
CA THR A 371 -14.56 7.52 14.08
C THR A 371 -14.01 8.88 13.65
N ARG A 372 -13.75 9.77 14.61
CA ARG A 372 -13.15 11.08 14.32
C ARG A 372 -11.72 10.99 13.78
N LEU A 373 -10.89 10.13 14.38
CA LEU A 373 -9.52 9.90 13.91
C LEU A 373 -9.51 9.28 12.52
N THR A 374 -10.38 8.30 12.27
CA THR A 374 -10.50 7.66 10.95
C THR A 374 -10.94 8.64 9.87
N PHE A 375 -11.86 9.56 10.18
CA PHE A 375 -12.25 10.60 9.23
C PHE A 375 -11.07 11.53 8.89
N VAL A 376 -10.38 12.05 9.91
CA VAL A 376 -9.19 12.90 9.72
C VAL A 376 -8.09 12.14 8.96
N GLY A 377 -7.83 10.89 9.33
CA GLY A 377 -6.88 10.02 8.65
C GLY A 377 -7.28 9.75 7.19
N GLY A 378 -8.56 9.48 6.90
CA GLY A 378 -9.06 9.28 5.54
C GLY A 378 -8.92 10.52 4.66
N VAL A 379 -9.23 11.70 5.18
CA VAL A 379 -9.04 12.98 4.47
C VAL A 379 -7.54 13.23 4.23
N TYR A 380 -6.70 12.99 5.22
CA TYR A 380 -5.24 13.07 5.08
C TYR A 380 -4.74 12.15 3.96
N LEU A 381 -5.15 10.86 3.96
CA LEU A 381 -4.78 9.90 2.92
C LEU A 381 -5.23 10.38 1.53
N ALA A 382 -6.46 10.89 1.41
CA ALA A 382 -6.97 11.43 0.15
C ALA A 382 -6.11 12.59 -0.36
N ILE A 383 -5.78 13.56 0.50
CA ILE A 383 -4.94 14.71 0.12
C ILE A 383 -3.55 14.25 -0.34
N VAL A 384 -2.89 13.38 0.44
CA VAL A 384 -1.55 12.87 0.10
C VAL A 384 -1.56 12.07 -1.19
N CYS A 385 -2.62 11.31 -1.48
CA CYS A 385 -2.72 10.53 -2.72
C CYS A 385 -3.04 11.40 -3.94
N LEU A 386 -3.85 12.46 -3.77
CA LEU A 386 -4.24 13.35 -4.86
C LEU A 386 -3.15 14.35 -5.25
N LEU A 387 -2.33 14.80 -4.29
CA LEU A 387 -1.35 15.84 -4.54
C LEU A 387 -0.39 15.52 -5.70
N PRO A 388 0.24 14.33 -5.77
CA PRO A 388 1.08 13.97 -6.90
C PRO A 388 0.30 13.66 -8.19
N GLU A 389 -0.92 13.14 -8.08
CA GLU A 389 -1.79 12.97 -9.25
C GLU A 389 -2.06 14.31 -9.92
N TRP A 390 -2.43 15.31 -9.12
CA TRP A 390 -2.58 16.67 -9.60
C TRP A 390 -1.29 17.25 -10.20
N MET A 391 -0.13 16.99 -9.61
CA MET A 391 1.14 17.48 -10.12
C MET A 391 1.52 16.88 -11.47
N ILE A 392 1.14 15.62 -11.73
CA ILE A 392 1.49 14.90 -12.98
C ILE A 392 0.53 15.24 -14.08
N SER A 393 -0.76 15.02 -13.86
CA SER A 393 -1.80 15.08 -14.89
C SER A 393 -2.71 16.31 -14.80
N GLY A 394 -2.65 17.08 -13.72
CA GLY A 394 -3.66 18.06 -13.41
C GLY A 394 -5.01 17.41 -13.02
N ILE A 395 -5.99 18.24 -12.79
CA ILE A 395 -7.38 17.80 -12.65
C ILE A 395 -8.12 18.32 -13.88
N HIS A 396 -8.41 17.45 -14.86
CA HIS A 396 -9.07 17.82 -16.12
C HIS A 396 -10.54 18.19 -15.90
N LEU A 397 -10.81 19.21 -15.09
CA LEU A 397 -12.17 19.69 -14.77
C LEU A 397 -12.92 20.16 -16.02
N GLN A 398 -12.20 20.48 -17.09
CA GLN A 398 -12.76 20.81 -18.40
C GLN A 398 -13.54 19.64 -19.05
N HIS A 399 -13.28 18.38 -18.66
CA HIS A 399 -14.04 17.22 -19.13
C HIS A 399 -15.34 16.98 -18.35
N LEU A 400 -15.63 17.82 -17.37
CA LEU A 400 -16.92 17.78 -16.68
C LEU A 400 -18.06 18.22 -17.63
N PRO A 401 -19.25 17.61 -17.51
CA PRO A 401 -20.42 18.06 -18.28
C PRO A 401 -20.70 19.54 -18.03
N VAL A 402 -21.20 20.24 -19.04
CA VAL A 402 -21.47 21.70 -18.99
C VAL A 402 -22.39 22.08 -17.81
N TRP A 403 -23.33 21.19 -17.43
CA TRP A 403 -24.22 21.39 -16.29
C TRP A 403 -23.52 21.32 -14.91
N LEU A 404 -22.31 20.75 -14.84
CA LEU A 404 -21.43 20.74 -13.65
C LEU A 404 -20.35 21.83 -13.72
N GLY A 405 -20.41 22.75 -14.67
CA GLY A 405 -19.53 23.92 -14.75
C GLY A 405 -18.21 23.69 -15.49
N GLY A 406 -18.07 22.65 -16.34
CA GLY A 406 -16.83 22.36 -17.06
C GLY A 406 -16.26 23.57 -17.80
N ASN A 407 -17.08 24.33 -18.53
CA ASN A 407 -16.67 25.55 -19.23
C ASN A 407 -16.28 26.70 -18.30
N TRP A 408 -16.87 26.77 -17.11
CA TRP A 408 -16.55 27.81 -16.12
C TRP A 408 -15.16 27.59 -15.53
N PHE A 409 -14.80 26.34 -15.23
CA PHE A 409 -13.48 25.99 -14.72
C PHE A 409 -12.36 26.27 -15.75
N ASP A 410 -12.61 26.03 -17.04
CA ASP A 410 -11.64 26.31 -18.11
C ASP A 410 -11.32 27.82 -18.25
N GLN A 411 -12.32 28.67 -18.01
CA GLN A 411 -12.17 30.13 -18.10
C GLN A 411 -11.60 30.82 -16.86
N HIS A 412 -11.83 30.26 -15.66
CA HIS A 412 -11.52 30.94 -14.39
C HIS A 412 -10.39 30.30 -13.60
N MET A 413 -10.01 29.04 -13.89
CA MET A 413 -8.92 28.39 -13.19
C MET A 413 -7.58 28.57 -13.91
N TRP A 414 -6.54 28.67 -13.15
CA TRP A 414 -5.18 28.78 -13.67
C TRP A 414 -4.80 27.47 -14.38
N ARG A 415 -4.20 27.55 -15.56
CA ARG A 415 -3.83 26.40 -16.38
C ARG A 415 -2.95 25.36 -15.68
N PHE A 416 -2.10 25.80 -14.73
CA PHE A 416 -1.28 24.87 -13.96
C PHE A 416 -2.11 23.94 -13.03
N VAL A 417 -3.35 24.34 -12.68
CA VAL A 417 -4.28 23.50 -11.92
C VAL A 417 -4.98 22.50 -12.81
N LEU A 418 -5.35 22.93 -14.03
CA LEU A 418 -6.09 22.10 -14.98
C LEU A 418 -5.19 21.07 -15.68
N ASP A 419 -4.01 21.51 -16.14
CA ASP A 419 -3.10 20.69 -16.95
C ASP A 419 -1.96 20.08 -16.12
N GLY A 420 -1.88 20.44 -14.82
CA GLY A 420 -0.78 20.05 -13.95
C GLY A 420 0.54 20.67 -14.33
N LEU A 421 1.60 20.27 -13.65
CA LEU A 421 2.96 20.74 -13.92
C LEU A 421 3.67 19.89 -15.01
N ASN A 422 3.02 18.85 -15.51
CA ASN A 422 3.59 17.85 -16.43
C ASN A 422 4.97 17.34 -15.95
N VAL A 423 5.19 17.42 -14.64
CA VAL A 423 6.36 16.86 -13.99
C VAL A 423 6.06 15.40 -13.77
N GLN A 424 6.79 14.53 -14.43
CA GLN A 424 6.71 13.10 -14.17
C GLN A 424 7.31 12.84 -12.77
N PHE A 425 6.47 13.08 -11.78
CA PHE A 425 6.79 12.78 -10.40
C PHE A 425 6.62 11.27 -10.21
N TYR A 426 7.72 10.55 -10.25
CA TYR A 426 7.72 9.10 -10.12
C TYR A 426 7.18 8.61 -8.75
N PHE A 427 7.12 9.53 -7.80
CA PHE A 427 6.45 9.34 -6.52
C PHE A 427 4.97 9.71 -6.63
N GLY A 428 4.17 8.93 -7.36
CA GLY A 428 2.72 9.02 -7.29
C GLY A 428 2.27 8.94 -5.83
N GLY A 429 1.19 9.65 -5.46
CA GLY A 429 0.78 9.83 -4.06
C GLY A 429 0.70 8.56 -3.25
N THR A 430 0.14 7.51 -3.81
CA THR A 430 0.11 6.19 -3.20
C THR A 430 1.48 5.58 -3.03
N SER A 431 2.38 5.71 -4.01
CA SER A 431 3.71 5.09 -3.93
C SER A 431 4.58 5.73 -2.87
N LEU A 432 4.56 7.06 -2.73
CA LEU A 432 5.30 7.77 -1.71
C LEU A 432 4.78 7.44 -0.31
N LEU A 433 3.45 7.40 -0.15
CA LEU A 433 2.81 7.02 1.11
C LEU A 433 3.16 5.58 1.49
N ILE A 434 3.17 4.65 0.52
CA ILE A 434 3.57 3.25 0.75
C ILE A 434 5.04 3.18 1.16
N VAL A 435 5.93 3.87 0.45
CA VAL A 435 7.36 3.86 0.77
C VAL A 435 7.62 4.36 2.19
N VAL A 436 7.05 5.50 2.57
CA VAL A 436 7.25 6.07 3.90
C VAL A 436 6.55 5.22 4.97
N GLY A 437 5.29 4.84 4.75
CA GLY A 437 4.50 4.07 5.72
C GLY A 437 5.10 2.69 6.00
N VAL A 438 5.48 1.95 4.95
CA VAL A 438 6.11 0.62 5.12
C VAL A 438 7.48 0.73 5.78
N ALA A 439 8.28 1.76 5.43
CA ALA A 439 9.55 1.99 6.09
C ALA A 439 9.36 2.27 7.60
N MET A 440 8.39 3.14 7.95
CA MET A 440 8.09 3.44 9.35
C MET A 440 7.57 2.21 10.12
N ASP A 441 6.66 1.45 9.54
CA ASP A 441 6.13 0.22 10.17
C ASP A 441 7.24 -0.82 10.37
N THR A 442 8.14 -0.97 9.40
CA THR A 442 9.29 -1.90 9.52
C THR A 442 10.26 -1.45 10.61
N VAL A 443 10.56 -0.16 10.70
CA VAL A 443 11.43 0.40 11.75
C VAL A 443 10.79 0.20 13.14
N GLN A 444 9.49 0.49 13.29
CA GLN A 444 8.78 0.28 14.55
C GLN A 444 8.77 -1.19 14.98
N GLN A 445 8.61 -2.13 14.05
CA GLN A 445 8.69 -3.56 14.36
C GLN A 445 10.11 -3.98 14.77
N LEU A 446 11.15 -3.44 14.12
CA LEU A 446 12.53 -3.65 14.51
C LEU A 446 12.80 -3.11 15.93
N GLU A 447 12.36 -1.89 16.22
CA GLU A 447 12.49 -1.29 17.56
C GLU A 447 11.76 -2.12 18.62
N ALA A 448 10.54 -2.57 18.37
CA ALA A 448 9.78 -3.42 19.28
C ALA A 448 10.50 -4.74 19.59
N GLN A 449 11.09 -5.38 18.57
CA GLN A 449 11.87 -6.61 18.76
C GLN A 449 13.16 -6.37 19.53
N LEU A 450 13.83 -5.25 19.34
CA LEU A 450 15.03 -4.87 20.10
C LEU A 450 14.71 -4.61 21.57
N VAL A 451 13.61 -3.90 21.86
CA VAL A 451 13.15 -3.60 23.23
C VAL A 451 12.80 -4.89 23.99
N MET A 452 12.03 -5.78 23.38
CA MET A 452 11.65 -7.06 24.00
C MET A 452 12.89 -7.88 24.42
N ARG A 453 13.94 -7.90 23.60
CA ARG A 453 15.16 -8.67 23.91
C ARG A 453 16.06 -8.02 24.97
N ASN A 454 16.10 -6.69 25.02
CA ASN A 454 16.80 -6.04 26.14
C ASN A 454 16.18 -6.42 27.50
N TYR A 455 14.85 -6.61 27.53
CA TYR A 455 14.16 -7.12 28.73
C TYR A 455 14.54 -8.56 29.07
N ASP A 456 14.63 -9.47 28.11
CA ASP A 456 15.06 -10.87 28.33
C ASP A 456 16.51 -10.95 28.83
N GLY A 457 17.37 -10.04 28.39
CA GLY A 457 18.75 -9.92 28.89
C GLY A 457 18.82 -9.51 30.36
N PHE A 458 17.90 -8.66 30.84
CA PHE A 458 17.77 -8.29 32.25
C PHE A 458 17.22 -9.45 33.11
N VAL A 459 16.22 -10.16 32.61
CA VAL A 459 15.64 -11.32 33.34
C VAL A 459 16.64 -12.47 33.47
N ARG A 460 17.45 -12.76 32.43
CA ARG A 460 18.49 -13.80 32.52
C ARG A 460 19.69 -13.44 33.38
N LYS A 461 20.05 -12.16 33.51
CA LYS A 461 21.09 -11.69 34.44
C LYS A 461 20.62 -11.57 35.88
N GLY A 462 19.29 -11.49 36.10
CA GLY A 462 18.65 -11.41 37.40
C GLY A 462 18.41 -12.79 38.07
N ARG A 463 19.34 -13.72 38.02
CA ARG A 463 19.36 -14.85 38.97
C ARG A 463 19.59 -14.26 40.36
N VAL A 464 18.48 -13.97 41.03
CA VAL A 464 18.48 -13.64 42.46
C VAL A 464 19.15 -14.81 43.16
N ARG A 465 20.38 -14.61 43.58
CA ARG A 465 21.02 -15.48 44.57
C ARG A 465 20.19 -15.36 45.84
N GLY A 466 19.27 -16.28 46.04
CA GLY A 466 18.60 -16.44 47.31
C GLY A 466 19.64 -16.69 48.37
N ARG A 467 19.77 -15.76 49.30
CA ARG A 467 20.56 -15.91 50.53
C ARG A 467 19.90 -17.02 51.33
N ARG A 468 20.44 -18.23 51.27
CA ARG A 468 20.16 -19.26 52.24
C ARG A 468 20.82 -18.81 53.57
N ASN A 469 20.04 -18.53 54.57
CA ASN A 469 20.37 -18.71 55.97
C ASN A 469 19.55 -19.86 56.49
#